data_3fa19286924b721dcc68216e2bbf7253
#
_entry.id   3fa19286924b721dcc68216e2bbf7253
#
_cell.length_a   1.000
_cell.length_b   1.000
_cell.length_c   1.000
_cell.angle_alpha   90.00
_cell.angle_beta   90.00
_cell.angle_gamma   90.00
#
_symmetry.space_group_name_H-M   'P 1'
#
loop_
_entity.id
_entity.type
_entity.pdbx_description
1 polymer ?
#
loop_
_entity_poly.entity_id
_entity_poly.type
_entity_poly.pdbx_seq_one_letter_code
_entity_poly.pdbx_strand_id
1 'polypeptide(L)'
;MTETSDTAKKSFRLTPFIFLGILLIWLGIRLIAPDSVSLFAGTRPDYLGVREGKLAPCPVTPNCVSSQSQDQAHSIEPLSYQGSGQEAIEQLAKIIASQPRTKIINQDSNYLYAEFSSQWMGFVDDLEFSLNPNKNAIDVRSASRLGESDLNVNRERVETLRKLFSVISNQ
;
A
#
# COMPACT_ATOMS: atom_id res chain seq x y z
N MET A 1 -45.88 23.47 26.95
CA MET A 1 -45.25 23.06 25.63
C MET A 1 -43.89 23.75 25.43
N THR A 2 -42.99 23.78 26.41
CA THR A 2 -41.73 24.54 26.34
C THR A 2 -40.48 23.72 26.76
N GLU A 3 -40.61 22.43 27.06
CA GLU A 3 -39.47 21.61 27.51
C GLU A 3 -38.63 20.92 26.39
N THR A 4 -39.19 20.80 25.18
CA THR A 4 -38.51 20.10 24.07
C THR A 4 -37.45 20.96 23.36
N SER A 5 -37.46 22.28 23.50
CA SER A 5 -36.54 23.20 22.83
C SER A 5 -35.19 23.31 23.53
N ASP A 6 -35.10 23.07 24.83
CA ASP A 6 -33.87 23.26 25.61
C ASP A 6 -32.96 22.03 25.58
N THR A 7 -33.52 20.84 25.54
CA THR A 7 -32.77 19.57 25.36
C THR A 7 -32.11 19.48 23.99
N ALA A 8 -32.77 19.92 22.93
CA ALA A 8 -32.20 19.93 21.57
C ALA A 8 -31.05 20.95 21.44
N LYS A 9 -31.13 22.12 22.06
CA LYS A 9 -30.04 23.11 22.10
C LYS A 9 -28.83 22.68 22.90
N LYS A 10 -29.02 21.96 24.01
CA LYS A 10 -27.91 21.37 24.80
C LYS A 10 -27.19 20.26 24.03
N SER A 11 -27.95 19.41 23.33
CA SER A 11 -27.39 18.34 22.51
C SER A 11 -26.50 18.89 21.38
N PHE A 12 -26.93 19.94 20.70
CA PHE A 12 -26.15 20.55 19.60
C PHE A 12 -24.85 21.21 20.08
N ARG A 13 -24.76 21.68 21.33
CA ARG A 13 -23.53 22.27 21.87
C ARG A 13 -22.48 21.22 22.33
N LEU A 14 -22.88 20.00 22.71
CA LEU A 14 -21.97 18.93 23.12
C LEU A 14 -21.40 18.16 21.93
N THR A 15 -22.12 18.07 20.82
CA THR A 15 -21.74 17.28 19.65
C THR A 15 -20.31 17.55 19.12
N PRO A 16 -19.87 18.82 18.95
CA PRO A 16 -18.53 19.10 18.43
C PRO A 16 -17.42 18.64 19.38
N PHE A 17 -17.65 18.71 20.70
CA PHE A 17 -16.66 18.25 21.69
C PHE A 17 -16.53 16.73 21.72
N ILE A 18 -17.63 16.00 21.49
CA ILE A 18 -17.62 14.55 21.36
C ILE A 18 -16.81 14.12 20.13
N PHE A 19 -17.06 14.76 18.96
CA PHE A 19 -16.30 14.50 17.76
C PHE A 19 -14.82 14.82 17.90
N LEU A 20 -14.47 15.94 18.55
CA LEU A 20 -13.09 16.29 18.84
C LEU A 20 -12.44 15.27 19.76
N GLY A 21 -13.13 14.81 20.80
CA GLY A 21 -12.64 13.76 21.71
C GLY A 21 -12.35 12.46 20.98
N ILE A 22 -13.27 11.98 20.14
CA ILE A 22 -13.09 10.78 19.31
C ILE A 22 -11.90 10.93 18.37
N LEU A 23 -11.75 12.08 17.71
CA LEU A 23 -10.64 12.37 16.83
C LEU A 23 -9.29 12.33 17.58
N LEU A 24 -9.21 12.94 18.77
CA LEU A 24 -7.99 12.94 19.59
C LEU A 24 -7.62 11.54 20.09
N ILE A 25 -8.62 10.74 20.50
CA ILE A 25 -8.42 9.35 20.89
C ILE A 25 -7.89 8.54 19.69
N TRP A 26 -8.52 8.69 18.52
CA TRP A 26 -8.09 8.03 17.29
C TRP A 26 -6.66 8.41 16.89
N LEU A 27 -6.31 9.70 16.93
CA LEU A 27 -4.95 10.19 16.69
C LEU A 27 -3.95 9.63 17.71
N GLY A 28 -4.33 9.57 19.00
CA GLY A 28 -3.51 8.99 20.06
C GLY A 28 -3.23 7.50 19.80
N ILE A 29 -4.24 6.73 19.43
CA ILE A 29 -4.08 5.31 19.07
C ILE A 29 -3.11 5.16 17.89
N ARG A 30 -3.23 5.99 16.87
CA ARG A 30 -2.34 5.93 15.66
C ARG A 30 -0.90 6.31 15.96
N LEU A 31 -0.65 7.14 16.97
CA LEU A 31 0.70 7.49 17.40
C LEU A 31 1.34 6.38 18.25
N ILE A 32 0.56 5.70 19.10
CA ILE A 32 1.08 4.70 20.05
C ILE A 32 1.13 3.31 19.41
N ALA A 33 0.15 2.98 18.56
CA ALA A 33 0.01 1.69 17.91
C ALA A 33 -0.26 1.86 16.39
N PRO A 34 0.74 2.30 15.61
CA PRO A 34 0.58 2.57 14.17
C PRO A 34 0.17 1.34 13.36
N ASP A 35 0.52 0.14 13.85
CA ASP A 35 0.21 -1.15 13.21
C ASP A 35 -1.15 -1.74 13.63
N SER A 36 -1.93 -1.01 14.43
CA SER A 36 -3.26 -1.47 14.83
C SER A 36 -4.19 -1.60 13.62
N VAL A 37 -5.09 -2.58 13.67
CA VAL A 37 -6.11 -2.80 12.63
C VAL A 37 -6.89 -1.50 12.40
N SER A 38 -6.92 -1.06 11.15
CA SER A 38 -7.65 0.15 10.74
C SER A 38 -8.99 -0.23 10.12
N LEU A 39 -10.02 0.56 10.41
CA LEU A 39 -11.31 0.49 9.71
C LEU A 39 -11.17 0.76 8.20
N PHE A 40 -10.10 1.43 7.80
CA PHE A 40 -9.79 1.77 6.41
C PHE A 40 -8.76 0.84 5.76
N ALA A 41 -8.45 -0.30 6.39
CA ALA A 41 -7.51 -1.28 5.82
C ALA A 41 -8.04 -1.93 4.53
N GLY A 42 -9.34 -2.02 4.38
CA GLY A 42 -9.95 -2.79 3.30
C GLY A 42 -9.74 -4.29 3.47
N THR A 43 -10.37 -5.07 2.61
CA THR A 43 -10.18 -6.53 2.57
C THR A 43 -9.05 -6.87 1.61
N ARG A 44 -8.17 -7.79 2.02
CA ARG A 44 -7.12 -8.30 1.13
C ARG A 44 -7.78 -9.00 -0.06
N PRO A 45 -7.40 -8.63 -1.30
CA PRO A 45 -7.92 -9.30 -2.49
C PRO A 45 -7.48 -10.77 -2.55
N ASP A 46 -8.36 -11.63 -3.05
CA ASP A 46 -8.11 -13.07 -3.23
C ASP A 46 -7.46 -13.41 -4.58
N TYR A 47 -7.32 -12.43 -5.47
CA TYR A 47 -6.72 -12.57 -6.79
C TYR A 47 -5.22 -12.27 -6.83
N LEU A 48 -4.59 -11.93 -5.69
CA LEU A 48 -3.16 -11.65 -5.62
C LEU A 48 -2.32 -12.89 -5.95
N GLY A 49 -1.08 -12.66 -6.36
CA GLY A 49 -0.17 -13.70 -6.79
C GLY A 49 0.02 -13.76 -8.31
N VAL A 50 0.88 -14.69 -8.74
CA VAL A 50 1.21 -14.89 -10.15
C VAL A 50 0.29 -15.95 -10.74
N ARG A 51 -0.40 -15.60 -11.82
CA ARG A 51 -1.22 -16.53 -12.62
C ARG A 51 -0.74 -16.49 -14.07
N GLU A 52 -0.35 -17.62 -14.63
CA GLU A 52 0.16 -17.72 -16.00
C GLU A 52 1.33 -16.75 -16.27
N GLY A 53 2.23 -16.56 -15.30
CA GLY A 53 3.38 -15.66 -15.38
C GLY A 53 3.05 -14.15 -15.25
N LYS A 54 1.83 -13.81 -14.86
CA LYS A 54 1.39 -12.42 -14.73
C LYS A 54 0.84 -12.12 -13.34
N LEU A 55 1.09 -10.91 -12.89
CA LEU A 55 0.38 -10.28 -11.78
C LEU A 55 -1.03 -9.86 -12.24
N ALA A 56 -1.93 -9.66 -11.29
CA ALA A 56 -3.28 -9.20 -11.60
C ALA A 56 -3.26 -7.85 -12.34
N PRO A 57 -4.17 -7.60 -13.30
CA PRO A 57 -4.26 -6.30 -13.95
C PRO A 57 -4.67 -5.20 -12.97
N CYS A 58 -4.34 -3.96 -13.29
CA CYS A 58 -4.89 -2.80 -12.60
C CYS A 58 -6.38 -2.64 -12.91
N PRO A 59 -7.20 -2.18 -11.95
CA PRO A 59 -8.57 -1.73 -12.23
C PRO A 59 -8.54 -0.47 -13.12
N VAL A 60 -9.69 0.01 -13.55
CA VAL A 60 -9.78 1.26 -14.32
C VAL A 60 -9.53 2.52 -13.50
N THR A 61 -9.55 2.40 -12.18
CA THR A 61 -9.30 3.51 -11.25
C THR A 61 -7.80 3.80 -11.12
N PRO A 62 -7.35 5.06 -11.05
CA PRO A 62 -5.94 5.45 -11.08
C PRO A 62 -5.17 5.19 -9.78
N ASN A 63 -5.65 4.31 -8.91
CA ASN A 63 -5.04 3.94 -7.63
C ASN A 63 -4.15 2.68 -7.72
N CYS A 64 -3.68 2.35 -8.92
CA CYS A 64 -2.84 1.19 -9.18
C CYS A 64 -1.78 1.49 -10.24
N VAL A 65 -0.59 0.92 -10.08
CA VAL A 65 0.44 0.87 -11.12
C VAL A 65 0.93 -0.57 -11.30
N SER A 66 1.30 -0.93 -12.54
CA SER A 66 1.85 -2.24 -12.87
C SER A 66 2.83 -2.16 -14.03
N SER A 67 3.95 -2.89 -13.91
CA SER A 67 4.93 -3.00 -14.99
C SER A 67 4.43 -3.82 -16.19
N GLN A 68 3.33 -4.54 -15.99
CA GLN A 68 2.70 -5.34 -17.04
C GLN A 68 1.50 -4.62 -17.69
N SER A 69 1.20 -3.39 -17.25
CA SER A 69 0.14 -2.57 -17.87
C SER A 69 0.64 -1.93 -19.17
N GLN A 70 -0.23 -1.92 -20.18
CA GLN A 70 -0.02 -1.18 -21.43
C GLN A 70 -0.72 0.19 -21.42
N ASP A 71 -1.56 0.45 -20.45
CA ASP A 71 -2.21 1.73 -20.26
C ASP A 71 -1.25 2.71 -19.60
N GLN A 72 -1.07 3.88 -20.21
CA GLN A 72 -0.13 4.90 -19.76
C GLN A 72 -0.41 5.39 -18.33
N ALA A 73 -1.67 5.43 -17.89
CA ALA A 73 -2.04 5.85 -16.55
C ALA A 73 -1.53 4.87 -15.48
N HIS A 74 -1.50 3.57 -15.80
CA HIS A 74 -1.12 2.50 -14.87
C HIS A 74 0.28 1.94 -15.12
N SER A 75 0.90 2.23 -16.27
CA SER A 75 2.20 1.67 -16.59
C SER A 75 3.31 2.26 -15.73
N ILE A 76 4.26 1.40 -15.35
CA ILE A 76 5.51 1.74 -14.65
C ILE A 76 6.58 0.77 -15.12
N GLU A 77 7.85 1.17 -15.12
CA GLU A 77 8.93 0.27 -15.51
C GLU A 77 9.13 -0.87 -14.49
N PRO A 78 9.52 -2.08 -14.91
CA PRO A 78 9.95 -3.13 -14.00
C PRO A 78 11.27 -2.77 -13.32
N LEU A 79 11.65 -3.44 -12.24
CA LEU A 79 12.94 -3.26 -11.58
C LEU A 79 13.98 -4.17 -12.27
N SER A 80 15.03 -3.58 -12.82
CA SER A 80 16.15 -4.33 -13.39
C SER A 80 17.11 -4.81 -12.31
N TYR A 81 17.69 -6.00 -12.46
CA TYR A 81 18.71 -6.54 -11.57
C TYR A 81 19.86 -7.18 -12.36
N GLN A 82 20.99 -7.41 -11.69
CA GLN A 82 22.13 -8.17 -12.19
C GLN A 82 22.34 -9.41 -11.31
N GLY A 83 22.89 -10.48 -11.91
CA GLY A 83 23.18 -11.72 -11.17
C GLY A 83 21.94 -12.58 -10.94
N SER A 84 21.79 -13.09 -9.72
CA SER A 84 20.73 -14.04 -9.36
C SER A 84 19.40 -13.34 -9.10
N GLY A 85 18.32 -13.79 -9.75
CA GLY A 85 16.98 -13.29 -9.48
C GLY A 85 16.50 -13.57 -8.05
N GLN A 86 16.87 -14.72 -7.47
CA GLN A 86 16.55 -15.03 -6.09
C GLN A 86 17.23 -14.04 -5.13
N GLU A 87 18.52 -13.75 -5.33
CA GLU A 87 19.23 -12.74 -4.52
C GLU A 87 18.60 -11.35 -4.67
N ALA A 88 18.13 -11.02 -5.88
CA ALA A 88 17.43 -9.77 -6.13
C ALA A 88 16.12 -9.67 -5.34
N ILE A 89 15.32 -10.74 -5.27
CA ILE A 89 14.09 -10.78 -4.43
C ILE A 89 14.46 -10.68 -2.94
N GLU A 90 15.51 -11.34 -2.47
CA GLU A 90 15.96 -11.25 -1.08
C GLU A 90 16.45 -9.84 -0.70
N GLN A 91 17.18 -9.17 -1.59
CA GLN A 91 17.62 -7.80 -1.40
C GLN A 91 16.41 -6.84 -1.35
N LEU A 92 15.47 -7.01 -2.27
CA LEU A 92 14.25 -6.22 -2.32
C LEU A 92 13.41 -6.41 -1.04
N ALA A 93 13.30 -7.63 -0.54
CA ALA A 93 12.62 -7.92 0.72
C ALA A 93 13.26 -7.19 1.91
N LYS A 94 14.60 -7.13 1.98
CA LYS A 94 15.30 -6.35 3.02
C LYS A 94 15.02 -4.87 2.93
N ILE A 95 15.00 -4.30 1.72
CA ILE A 95 14.64 -2.90 1.48
C ILE A 95 13.22 -2.62 1.95
N ILE A 96 12.27 -3.48 1.57
CA ILE A 96 10.86 -3.34 1.94
C ILE A 96 10.67 -3.45 3.45
N ALA A 97 11.31 -4.43 4.09
CA ALA A 97 11.25 -4.61 5.54
C ALA A 97 11.81 -3.42 6.34
N SER A 98 12.71 -2.63 5.75
CA SER A 98 13.23 -1.40 6.35
C SER A 98 12.30 -0.19 6.22
N GLN A 99 11.25 -0.28 5.40
CA GLN A 99 10.31 0.81 5.23
C GLN A 99 9.31 0.88 6.39
N PRO A 100 8.93 2.07 6.84
CA PRO A 100 7.95 2.21 7.92
C PRO A 100 6.56 1.70 7.50
N ARG A 101 5.82 1.14 8.44
CA ARG A 101 4.43 0.67 8.27
C ARG A 101 4.26 -0.33 7.13
N THR A 102 5.25 -1.22 6.99
CA THR A 102 5.29 -2.25 5.97
C THR A 102 5.27 -3.62 6.62
N LYS A 103 4.55 -4.56 6.01
CA LYS A 103 4.51 -5.95 6.42
C LYS A 103 4.70 -6.85 5.21
N ILE A 104 5.75 -7.66 5.21
CA ILE A 104 5.92 -8.73 4.23
C ILE A 104 4.94 -9.85 4.61
N ILE A 105 4.13 -10.27 3.66
CA ILE A 105 3.06 -11.26 3.83
C ILE A 105 3.47 -12.60 3.23
N ASN A 106 4.10 -12.57 2.04
CA ASN A 106 4.64 -13.74 1.39
C ASN A 106 5.97 -13.41 0.72
N GLN A 107 6.94 -14.34 0.83
CA GLN A 107 8.22 -14.27 0.15
C GLN A 107 8.64 -15.67 -0.28
N ASP A 108 8.80 -15.84 -1.58
CA ASP A 108 9.33 -17.02 -2.23
C ASP A 108 10.57 -16.66 -3.06
N SER A 109 11.22 -17.63 -3.69
CA SER A 109 12.41 -17.40 -4.52
C SER A 109 12.15 -16.50 -5.74
N ASN A 110 10.91 -16.41 -6.20
CA ASN A 110 10.51 -15.70 -7.41
C ASN A 110 9.34 -14.73 -7.22
N TYR A 111 8.81 -14.60 -5.99
CA TYR A 111 7.66 -13.75 -5.68
C TYR A 111 7.79 -13.12 -4.29
N LEU A 112 7.36 -11.86 -4.18
CA LEU A 112 7.32 -11.12 -2.93
C LEU A 112 6.03 -10.32 -2.87
N TYR A 113 5.30 -10.46 -1.76
CA TYR A 113 4.11 -9.67 -1.48
C TYR A 113 4.23 -8.97 -0.13
N ALA A 114 3.97 -7.67 -0.13
CA ALA A 114 3.97 -6.83 1.06
C ALA A 114 2.75 -5.90 1.10
N GLU A 115 2.35 -5.54 2.31
CA GLU A 115 1.33 -4.55 2.61
C GLU A 115 1.99 -3.27 3.12
N PHE A 116 1.57 -2.13 2.62
CA PHE A 116 1.95 -0.80 3.09
C PHE A 116 0.76 -0.09 3.68
N SER A 117 0.90 0.45 4.90
CA SER A 117 -0.19 1.15 5.59
C SER A 117 0.06 2.66 5.62
N SER A 118 -0.95 3.46 5.31
CA SER A 118 -0.87 4.91 5.46
C SER A 118 -0.83 5.30 6.94
N GLN A 119 -0.06 6.36 7.27
CA GLN A 119 0.22 6.74 8.65
C GLN A 119 -1.03 7.11 9.44
N TRP A 120 -1.87 7.94 8.89
CA TRP A 120 -2.99 8.53 9.64
C TRP A 120 -4.28 7.71 9.53
N MET A 121 -4.65 7.34 8.32
CA MET A 121 -5.92 6.66 8.08
C MET A 121 -5.80 5.14 8.14
N GLY A 122 -4.59 4.58 7.93
CA GLY A 122 -4.38 3.14 7.89
C GLY A 122 -4.98 2.48 6.66
N PHE A 123 -5.10 3.21 5.53
CA PHE A 123 -5.34 2.61 4.24
C PHE A 123 -4.22 1.63 3.91
N VAL A 124 -4.56 0.51 3.31
CA VAL A 124 -3.59 -0.50 2.94
C VAL A 124 -3.47 -0.59 1.42
N ASP A 125 -2.23 -0.57 0.96
CA ASP A 125 -1.87 -0.85 -0.42
C ASP A 125 -1.18 -2.21 -0.50
N ASP A 126 -1.55 -3.00 -1.50
CA ASP A 126 -0.94 -4.28 -1.83
C ASP A 126 0.17 -4.07 -2.85
N LEU A 127 1.37 -4.52 -2.49
CA LEU A 127 2.57 -4.42 -3.33
C LEU A 127 3.13 -5.80 -3.63
N GLU A 128 3.13 -6.16 -4.91
CA GLU A 128 3.56 -7.45 -5.42
C GLU A 128 4.76 -7.30 -6.35
N PHE A 129 5.69 -8.23 -6.24
CA PHE A 129 6.85 -8.35 -7.12
C PHE A 129 6.98 -9.80 -7.62
N SER A 130 7.31 -9.97 -8.89
CA SER A 130 7.52 -11.27 -9.49
C SER A 130 8.71 -11.26 -10.42
N LEU A 131 9.59 -12.26 -10.32
CA LEU A 131 10.67 -12.42 -11.30
C LEU A 131 10.08 -12.62 -12.70
N ASN A 132 10.57 -11.84 -13.64
CA ASN A 132 10.21 -12.01 -15.03
C ASN A 132 11.08 -13.12 -15.66
N PRO A 133 10.52 -14.26 -16.09
CA PRO A 133 11.31 -15.38 -16.55
C PRO A 133 12.04 -15.10 -17.88
N ASN A 134 11.66 -14.06 -18.62
CA ASN A 134 12.19 -13.73 -19.93
C ASN A 134 13.15 -12.53 -19.92
N LYS A 135 13.33 -11.89 -18.76
CA LYS A 135 14.15 -10.68 -18.61
C LYS A 135 14.86 -10.70 -17.25
N ASN A 136 16.01 -10.05 -17.17
CA ASN A 136 16.65 -9.78 -15.87
C ASN A 136 15.93 -8.62 -15.17
N ALA A 137 14.67 -8.83 -14.84
CA ALA A 137 13.78 -7.83 -14.29
C ALA A 137 12.79 -8.45 -13.29
N ILE A 138 12.32 -7.62 -12.38
CA ILE A 138 11.26 -7.94 -11.44
C ILE A 138 10.04 -7.12 -11.85
N ASP A 139 8.98 -7.79 -12.27
CA ASP A 139 7.68 -7.16 -12.50
C ASP A 139 7.10 -6.70 -11.17
N VAL A 140 6.40 -5.58 -11.18
CA VAL A 140 5.82 -4.96 -10.00
C VAL A 140 4.37 -4.55 -10.22
N ARG A 141 3.56 -4.70 -9.18
CA ARG A 141 2.21 -4.15 -9.09
C ARG A 141 2.03 -3.53 -7.71
N SER A 142 1.52 -2.31 -7.65
CA SER A 142 1.15 -1.62 -6.41
C SER A 142 -0.25 -1.04 -6.55
N ALA A 143 -1.16 -1.39 -5.65
CA ALA A 143 -2.56 -0.98 -5.73
C ALA A 143 -3.18 -0.75 -4.35
N SER A 144 -3.98 0.31 -4.24
CA SER A 144 -4.76 0.57 -3.03
C SER A 144 -5.99 -0.32 -2.97
N ARG A 145 -6.32 -0.83 -1.78
CA ARG A 145 -7.54 -1.64 -1.55
C ARG A 145 -8.80 -0.82 -1.59
N LEU A 146 -8.73 0.43 -1.18
CA LEU A 146 -9.86 1.34 -1.08
C LEU A 146 -9.57 2.65 -1.80
N GLY A 147 -10.65 3.28 -2.27
CA GLY A 147 -10.59 4.58 -2.93
C GLY A 147 -10.41 4.48 -4.45
N GLU A 148 -10.79 5.55 -5.14
CA GLU A 148 -10.64 5.64 -6.59
C GLU A 148 -9.29 6.24 -7.00
N SER A 149 -8.70 7.08 -6.14
CA SER A 149 -7.40 7.72 -6.38
C SER A 149 -6.53 7.63 -5.13
N ASP A 150 -5.25 7.36 -5.34
CA ASP A 150 -4.22 7.29 -4.30
C ASP A 150 -3.28 8.51 -4.30
N LEU A 151 -3.58 9.53 -5.09
CA LEU A 151 -2.74 10.74 -5.26
C LEU A 151 -1.30 10.42 -5.70
N ASN A 152 -1.11 9.39 -6.53
CA ASN A 152 0.17 8.86 -7.00
C ASN A 152 1.04 8.15 -5.95
N VAL A 153 0.54 7.86 -4.77
CA VAL A 153 1.30 7.20 -3.69
C VAL A 153 1.89 5.87 -4.13
N ASN A 154 1.14 5.04 -4.88
CA ASN A 154 1.64 3.76 -5.38
C ASN A 154 2.79 3.94 -6.37
N ARG A 155 2.72 4.90 -7.28
CA ARG A 155 3.79 5.20 -8.23
C ARG A 155 5.05 5.69 -7.52
N GLU A 156 4.92 6.68 -6.64
CA GLU A 156 6.03 7.25 -5.87
C GLU A 156 6.73 6.20 -4.98
N ARG A 157 5.95 5.29 -4.40
CA ARG A 157 6.48 4.15 -3.63
C ARG A 157 7.36 3.25 -4.50
N VAL A 158 6.85 2.81 -5.64
CA VAL A 158 7.61 1.94 -6.56
C VAL A 158 8.88 2.64 -7.03
N GLU A 159 8.83 3.93 -7.39
CA GLU A 159 10.01 4.69 -7.80
C GLU A 159 11.03 4.87 -6.67
N THR A 160 10.56 5.04 -5.43
CA THR A 160 11.44 5.11 -4.26
C THR A 160 12.13 3.77 -4.02
N LEU A 161 11.40 2.66 -4.07
CA LEU A 161 11.96 1.32 -3.93
C LEU A 161 12.94 1.01 -5.08
N ARG A 162 12.63 1.41 -6.31
CA ARG A 162 13.53 1.28 -7.47
C ARG A 162 14.87 1.97 -7.23
N LYS A 163 14.85 3.22 -6.74
CA LYS A 163 16.08 3.96 -6.42
C LYS A 163 16.91 3.25 -5.34
N LEU A 164 16.27 2.79 -4.27
CA LEU A 164 16.97 2.06 -3.20
C LEU A 164 17.55 0.74 -3.71
N PHE A 165 16.80 0.01 -4.52
CA PHE A 165 17.20 -1.27 -5.08
C PHE A 165 18.37 -1.10 -6.07
N SER A 166 18.36 -0.08 -6.92
CA SER A 166 19.43 0.16 -7.90
C SER A 166 20.79 0.48 -7.26
N VAL A 167 20.80 1.08 -6.06
CA VAL A 167 22.05 1.35 -5.33
C VAL A 167 22.69 0.05 -4.85
N ILE A 168 21.91 -0.95 -4.49
CA ILE A 168 22.40 -2.23 -3.94
C ILE A 168 22.73 -3.21 -5.07
N SER A 169 21.90 -3.28 -6.11
CA SER A 169 22.06 -4.23 -7.23
C SER A 169 23.22 -3.89 -8.18
N ASN A 170 23.83 -2.72 -8.05
CA ASN A 170 24.99 -2.27 -8.85
C ASN A 170 26.32 -2.37 -8.08
N GLN A 171 26.33 -2.95 -6.87
CA GLN A 171 27.54 -3.26 -6.10
C GLN A 171 27.95 -4.72 -6.27
#